data_7c4b463ad1f5f747b71ee319555b4805
#
_entry.id   7c4b463ad1f5f747b71ee319555b4805
#
_cell.length_a   1.000
_cell.length_b   1.000
_cell.length_c   1.000
_cell.angle_alpha   90.00
_cell.angle_beta   90.00
_cell.angle_gamma   90.00
#
_symmetry.space_group_name_H-M   'P 1'
#
loop_
_entity.id
_entity.type
_entity.pdbx_description
1 polymer ?
#
loop_
_entity_poly.entity_id
_entity_poly.type
_entity_poly.pdbx_seq_one_letter_code
_entity_poly.pdbx_strand_id
1 'polypeptide(L)'
;KKSLEHAPKVLLTATPLQNSLLELYGLVSIIDDYAFGDIKSFKAQYSRANSTPDEQVFQELKERLKPVCKRTLRRQVLEYINYTNRMALVEEFYPTPEEQRLYDLVSDYLQRGNLYALPTSQRQLMTLILRRLLASSTFAISGTLSVLAGRLDNLVSTHTPGNGGVDETISNDFETYDELKDEWEEDEEDGEELREEPKYTEHDIENMRAEISALKEFEKLAKSISKNSKGEKLITALERGFTELERLGAKRKAIIFTESTRTQEYLRKTLEERGYAGKVVLFKGSNNDPKSREIYRNWIERHSDTDRVSGSKTADMRAAIVDYFREDATIMIATEAAAEGINLQFCSLVVNYDLPWNPQRIEQRIGRCHRYGQEFDVVVVNFLNKANAADQKVYQLLNEKFNLFNGVFGASDEVLGSIESGVDFEKRIARIYQECRTSEQIETAFNELQSELEGQISDTMKQTRTQLLENFDEEVHEKLRINLEESKAYLSKYENWLWNITRFYLGNDADFASDEHSFTL
;
A
#
# COMPACT_ATOMS: atom_id res chain seq x y z
N LYS A 1 16.78 -17.23 -10.11
CA LYS A 1 16.98 -18.49 -9.42
C LYS A 1 18.22 -19.23 -9.93
N LYS A 2 18.29 -19.62 -11.22
CA LYS A 2 19.43 -20.36 -11.80
C LYS A 2 20.79 -19.68 -11.59
N SER A 3 20.84 -18.34 -11.67
CA SER A 3 22.09 -17.57 -11.50
C SER A 3 22.59 -17.56 -10.04
N LEU A 4 21.76 -17.92 -9.08
CA LEU A 4 22.06 -17.92 -7.64
C LEU A 4 21.98 -19.32 -7.02
N GLU A 5 22.06 -20.37 -7.82
CA GLU A 5 21.84 -21.76 -7.39
C GLU A 5 22.77 -22.18 -6.24
N HIS A 6 24.03 -21.76 -6.29
CA HIS A 6 25.07 -22.12 -5.30
C HIS A 6 25.29 -21.04 -4.21
N ALA A 7 24.58 -19.93 -4.27
CA ALA A 7 24.73 -18.86 -3.29
C ALA A 7 23.86 -19.10 -2.05
N PRO A 8 24.35 -18.81 -0.83
CA PRO A 8 23.48 -18.71 0.34
C PRO A 8 22.39 -17.67 0.12
N LYS A 9 21.15 -18.01 0.46
CA LYS A 9 19.99 -17.13 0.22
C LYS A 9 19.31 -16.79 1.53
N VAL A 10 19.04 -15.51 1.74
CA VAL A 10 18.23 -15.00 2.84
C VAL A 10 17.13 -14.13 2.24
N LEU A 11 15.90 -14.48 2.53
CA LEU A 11 14.72 -13.72 2.12
C LEU A 11 14.14 -13.03 3.34
N LEU A 12 13.94 -11.72 3.25
CA LEU A 12 13.36 -10.90 4.30
C LEU A 12 12.01 -10.36 3.83
N THR A 13 10.95 -10.71 4.54
CA THR A 13 9.61 -10.21 4.27
C THR A 13 8.89 -9.90 5.59
N ALA A 14 8.05 -8.88 5.59
CA ALA A 14 7.16 -8.57 6.71
C ALA A 14 5.89 -9.42 6.66
N THR A 15 5.50 -9.90 5.47
CA THR A 15 4.25 -10.61 5.20
C THR A 15 4.52 -11.85 4.36
N PRO A 16 5.03 -12.95 4.96
CA PRO A 16 5.36 -14.17 4.21
C PRO A 16 4.11 -14.92 3.70
N LEU A 17 2.94 -14.57 4.22
CA LEU A 17 1.61 -15.08 3.88
C LEU A 17 0.68 -13.89 3.73
N GLN A 18 0.64 -13.29 2.56
CA GLN A 18 -0.20 -12.11 2.31
C GLN A 18 -1.56 -12.54 1.75
N ASN A 19 -1.57 -13.30 0.68
CA ASN A 19 -2.78 -13.65 -0.05
C ASN A 19 -3.02 -15.17 -0.11
N SER A 20 -1.97 -15.99 -0.25
CA SER A 20 -2.14 -17.43 -0.35
C SER A 20 -0.93 -18.24 0.18
N LEU A 21 -1.17 -19.52 0.48
CA LEU A 21 -0.10 -20.48 0.81
C LEU A 21 0.88 -20.68 -0.37
N LEU A 22 0.48 -20.34 -1.60
CA LEU A 22 1.34 -20.44 -2.78
C LEU A 22 2.47 -19.41 -2.77
N GLU A 23 2.25 -18.24 -2.18
CA GLU A 23 3.32 -17.26 -1.98
C GLU A 23 4.42 -17.81 -1.07
N LEU A 24 4.01 -18.48 0.02
CA LEU A 24 4.94 -19.17 0.91
C LEU A 24 5.71 -20.27 0.16
N TYR A 25 5.02 -21.05 -0.68
CA TYR A 25 5.66 -22.02 -1.56
C TYR A 25 6.69 -21.34 -2.46
N GLY A 26 6.32 -20.23 -3.10
CA GLY A 26 7.22 -19.44 -3.96
C GLY A 26 8.47 -18.96 -3.24
N LEU A 27 8.30 -18.35 -2.07
CA LEU A 27 9.41 -17.85 -1.24
C LEU A 27 10.35 -18.98 -0.79
N VAL A 28 9.79 -20.05 -0.24
CA VAL A 28 10.58 -21.17 0.27
C VAL A 28 11.29 -21.90 -0.87
N SER A 29 10.66 -22.07 -2.03
CA SER A 29 11.28 -22.69 -3.21
C SER A 29 12.45 -21.89 -3.80
N ILE A 30 12.58 -20.59 -3.50
CA ILE A 30 13.78 -19.80 -3.84
C ILE A 30 14.95 -20.22 -2.95
N ILE A 31 14.70 -20.54 -1.69
CA ILE A 31 15.72 -20.95 -0.71
C ILE A 31 16.08 -22.42 -0.93
N ASP A 32 15.06 -23.30 -0.92
CA ASP A 32 15.20 -24.75 -1.05
C ASP A 32 14.05 -25.32 -1.90
N ASP A 33 14.38 -25.85 -3.07
CA ASP A 33 13.42 -26.46 -4.00
C ASP A 33 12.76 -27.72 -3.48
N TYR A 34 13.38 -28.36 -2.51
CA TYR A 34 12.93 -29.66 -1.99
C TYR A 34 12.09 -29.55 -0.73
N ALA A 35 12.03 -28.38 -0.10
CA ALA A 35 11.31 -28.18 1.16
C ALA A 35 9.82 -28.58 1.08
N PHE A 36 9.18 -28.25 -0.04
CA PHE A 36 7.73 -28.53 -0.26
C PHE A 36 7.45 -29.50 -1.42
N GLY A 37 8.46 -29.92 -2.18
CA GLY A 37 8.27 -30.71 -3.38
C GLY A 37 7.72 -29.90 -4.55
N ASP A 38 6.96 -30.54 -5.45
CA ASP A 38 6.41 -29.85 -6.62
C ASP A 38 5.11 -29.09 -6.28
N ILE A 39 4.82 -28.05 -7.06
CA ILE A 39 3.68 -27.14 -6.85
C ILE A 39 2.33 -27.86 -6.92
N LYS A 40 2.18 -28.91 -7.77
CA LYS A 40 0.90 -29.62 -7.90
C LYS A 40 0.61 -30.43 -6.65
N SER A 41 1.62 -31.09 -6.11
CA SER A 41 1.53 -31.82 -4.83
C SER A 41 1.25 -30.87 -3.68
N PHE A 42 1.91 -29.70 -3.65
CA PHE A 42 1.66 -28.67 -2.65
C PHE A 42 0.22 -28.13 -2.72
N LYS A 43 -0.27 -27.78 -3.91
CA LYS A 43 -1.67 -27.37 -4.12
C LYS A 43 -2.64 -28.45 -3.67
N ALA A 44 -2.42 -29.69 -4.06
CA ALA A 44 -3.33 -30.80 -3.67
C ALA A 44 -3.38 -31.05 -2.17
N GLN A 45 -2.26 -30.85 -1.46
CA GLN A 45 -2.13 -31.12 -0.03
C GLN A 45 -2.62 -29.94 0.83
N TYR A 46 -2.32 -28.69 0.43
CA TYR A 46 -2.52 -27.50 1.26
C TYR A 46 -3.62 -26.55 0.78
N SER A 47 -3.99 -26.51 -0.52
CA SER A 47 -5.06 -25.62 -1.01
C SER A 47 -6.46 -26.07 -0.57
N ARG A 48 -6.66 -27.37 -0.34
CA ARG A 48 -7.93 -27.90 0.19
C ARG A 48 -8.10 -27.68 1.70
N ALA A 49 -7.04 -27.35 2.42
CA ALA A 49 -7.07 -27.09 3.86
C ALA A 49 -7.77 -25.76 4.22
N ASN A 50 -8.04 -24.89 3.24
CA ASN A 50 -8.80 -23.65 3.46
C ASN A 50 -10.30 -23.89 3.73
N SER A 51 -10.84 -25.07 3.35
CA SER A 51 -12.27 -25.37 3.53
C SER A 51 -12.59 -26.19 4.80
N THR A 52 -11.61 -26.88 5.36
CA THR A 52 -11.71 -27.57 6.67
C THR A 52 -10.31 -27.66 7.27
N PRO A 53 -10.01 -26.94 8.37
CA PRO A 53 -8.68 -26.95 8.98
C PRO A 53 -8.35 -28.36 9.48
N ASP A 54 -7.50 -29.08 8.76
CA ASP A 54 -6.91 -30.31 9.26
C ASP A 54 -5.65 -29.94 10.05
N GLU A 55 -5.75 -30.00 11.37
CA GLU A 55 -4.69 -29.63 12.31
C GLU A 55 -3.37 -30.40 12.03
N GLN A 56 -3.49 -31.62 11.50
CA GLN A 56 -2.34 -32.44 11.15
C GLN A 56 -1.59 -31.91 9.94
N VAL A 57 -2.31 -31.41 8.93
CA VAL A 57 -1.74 -30.81 7.71
C VAL A 57 -0.96 -29.53 8.03
N PHE A 58 -1.51 -28.69 8.92
CA PHE A 58 -0.81 -27.47 9.35
C PHE A 58 0.40 -27.78 10.23
N GLN A 59 0.33 -28.80 11.07
CA GLN A 59 1.47 -29.23 11.87
C GLN A 59 2.61 -29.75 10.98
N GLU A 60 2.30 -30.52 9.93
CA GLU A 60 3.29 -30.97 8.95
C GLU A 60 3.95 -29.79 8.21
N LEU A 61 3.14 -28.81 7.75
CA LEU A 61 3.64 -27.60 7.11
C LEU A 61 4.61 -26.83 8.02
N LYS A 62 4.26 -26.71 9.29
CA LYS A 62 5.10 -26.07 10.31
C LYS A 62 6.44 -26.77 10.49
N GLU A 63 6.45 -28.09 10.61
CA GLU A 63 7.69 -28.85 10.75
C GLU A 63 8.60 -28.70 9.52
N ARG A 64 8.02 -28.61 8.33
CA ARG A 64 8.77 -28.35 7.09
C ARG A 64 9.32 -26.91 7.00
N LEU A 65 8.61 -25.93 7.57
CA LEU A 65 9.06 -24.53 7.61
C LEU A 65 10.13 -24.27 8.67
N LYS A 66 10.10 -24.97 9.79
CA LYS A 66 10.97 -24.74 10.95
C LYS A 66 12.47 -24.62 10.62
N PRO A 67 13.06 -25.43 9.72
CA PRO A 67 14.47 -25.31 9.38
C PRO A 67 14.81 -24.10 8.48
N VAL A 68 13.85 -23.58 7.71
CA VAL A 68 14.08 -22.56 6.67
C VAL A 68 13.45 -21.21 6.97
N CYS A 69 12.53 -21.13 7.95
CA CYS A 69 11.80 -19.91 8.29
C CYS A 69 12.03 -19.51 9.74
N LYS A 70 12.30 -18.23 9.98
CA LYS A 70 12.30 -17.60 11.31
C LYS A 70 11.39 -16.39 11.27
N ARG A 71 10.51 -16.27 12.24
CA ARG A 71 9.57 -15.16 12.35
C ARG A 71 9.69 -14.53 13.74
N THR A 72 9.63 -13.20 13.77
CA THR A 72 9.60 -12.42 15.01
C THR A 72 8.40 -11.49 14.98
N LEU A 73 7.54 -11.54 15.97
CA LEU A 73 6.41 -10.62 16.10
C LEU A 73 6.85 -9.33 16.77
N ARG A 74 6.29 -8.19 16.32
CA ARG A 74 6.58 -6.87 16.92
C ARG A 74 6.34 -6.85 18.42
N ARG A 75 5.26 -7.47 18.92
CA ARG A 75 4.95 -7.54 20.35
C ARG A 75 6.04 -8.20 21.20
N GLN A 76 6.77 -9.16 20.63
CA GLN A 76 7.83 -9.88 21.34
C GLN A 76 9.11 -9.07 21.51
N VAL A 77 9.29 -8.04 20.69
CA VAL A 77 10.46 -7.16 20.75
C VAL A 77 10.19 -5.85 21.50
N LEU A 78 8.95 -5.61 21.99
CA LEU A 78 8.61 -4.41 22.73
C LEU A 78 9.42 -4.22 24.03
N GLU A 79 9.85 -5.30 24.65
CA GLU A 79 10.71 -5.24 25.84
C GLU A 79 12.13 -4.74 25.51
N TYR A 80 12.53 -4.84 24.24
CA TYR A 80 13.88 -4.51 23.77
C TYR A 80 13.92 -3.25 22.90
N ILE A 81 12.79 -2.91 22.29
CA ILE A 81 12.67 -1.85 21.28
C ILE A 81 11.47 -0.97 21.61
N ASN A 82 11.73 0.32 21.78
CA ASN A 82 10.67 1.31 21.92
C ASN A 82 10.14 1.69 20.53
N TYR A 83 8.85 1.50 20.33
CA TYR A 83 8.12 2.00 19.16
C TYR A 83 7.31 3.22 19.56
N THR A 84 7.21 4.18 18.66
CA THR A 84 6.35 5.35 18.79
C THR A 84 4.89 4.99 18.54
N ASN A 85 3.97 5.91 18.82
CA ASN A 85 2.55 5.70 18.60
C ASN A 85 2.12 6.20 17.21
N ARG A 86 0.93 5.78 16.80
CA ARG A 86 0.18 6.36 15.68
C ARG A 86 -0.92 7.25 16.22
N MET A 87 -1.13 8.38 15.56
CA MET A 87 -2.14 9.37 15.90
C MET A 87 -3.01 9.61 14.67
N ALA A 88 -4.27 9.15 14.71
CA ALA A 88 -5.19 9.35 13.60
C ALA A 88 -5.71 10.79 13.56
N LEU A 89 -5.70 11.38 12.37
CA LEU A 89 -6.43 12.59 12.03
C LEU A 89 -7.39 12.28 10.87
N VAL A 90 -8.64 12.67 11.02
CA VAL A 90 -9.65 12.53 9.97
C VAL A 90 -9.96 13.91 9.41
N GLU A 91 -9.90 14.03 8.10
CA GLU A 91 -10.33 15.22 7.41
C GLU A 91 -11.60 14.92 6.63
N GLU A 92 -12.71 15.42 7.15
CA GLU A 92 -14.04 15.24 6.54
C GLU A 92 -14.24 16.26 5.42
N PHE A 93 -14.82 15.80 4.31
CA PHE A 93 -15.19 16.69 3.21
C PHE A 93 -16.56 16.33 2.63
N TYR A 94 -17.14 17.32 1.99
CA TYR A 94 -18.37 17.19 1.22
C TYR A 94 -18.06 17.55 -0.23
N PRO A 95 -18.38 16.69 -1.20
CA PRO A 95 -18.22 17.02 -2.63
C PRO A 95 -19.12 18.20 -3.01
N THR A 96 -18.73 18.96 -4.03
CA THR A 96 -19.60 19.95 -4.64
C THR A 96 -20.77 19.25 -5.34
N PRO A 97 -21.88 19.97 -5.65
CA PRO A 97 -23.00 19.39 -6.39
C PRO A 97 -22.59 18.78 -7.74
N GLU A 98 -21.61 19.37 -8.43
CA GLU A 98 -21.08 18.86 -9.68
C GLU A 98 -20.25 17.59 -9.49
N GLU A 99 -19.42 17.54 -8.46
CA GLU A 99 -18.66 16.33 -8.08
C GLU A 99 -19.62 15.20 -7.69
N GLN A 100 -20.65 15.50 -6.89
CA GLN A 100 -21.64 14.51 -6.50
C GLN A 100 -22.43 14.00 -7.71
N ARG A 101 -22.85 14.90 -8.61
CA ARG A 101 -23.53 14.51 -9.85
C ARG A 101 -22.66 13.59 -10.72
N LEU A 102 -21.39 13.90 -10.87
CA LEU A 102 -20.46 13.03 -11.60
C LEU A 102 -20.35 11.65 -10.93
N TYR A 103 -20.24 11.64 -9.61
CA TYR A 103 -20.17 10.40 -8.84
C TYR A 103 -21.41 9.52 -9.04
N ASP A 104 -22.60 10.11 -8.95
CA ASP A 104 -23.86 9.41 -9.12
C ASP A 104 -24.01 8.85 -10.55
N LEU A 105 -23.74 9.67 -11.57
CA LEU A 105 -23.84 9.27 -12.98
C LEU A 105 -22.87 8.12 -13.32
N VAL A 106 -21.61 8.20 -12.87
CA VAL A 106 -20.62 7.14 -13.11
C VAL A 106 -20.96 5.89 -12.29
N SER A 107 -21.44 6.04 -11.06
CA SER A 107 -21.88 4.92 -10.22
C SER A 107 -23.05 4.17 -10.84
N ASP A 108 -24.07 4.89 -11.31
CA ASP A 108 -25.22 4.31 -12.01
C ASP A 108 -24.80 3.60 -13.31
N TYR A 109 -23.82 4.17 -14.01
CA TYR A 109 -23.26 3.55 -15.20
C TYR A 109 -22.55 2.22 -14.85
N LEU A 110 -21.70 2.20 -13.85
CA LEU A 110 -20.95 1.00 -13.44
C LEU A 110 -21.84 -0.14 -12.89
N GLN A 111 -23.04 0.19 -12.42
CA GLN A 111 -24.04 -0.78 -11.94
C GLN A 111 -24.89 -1.40 -13.05
N ARG A 112 -24.76 -0.98 -14.31
CA ARG A 112 -25.53 -1.56 -15.41
C ARG A 112 -25.13 -3.00 -15.68
N GLY A 113 -26.10 -3.85 -16.02
CA GLY A 113 -25.86 -5.29 -16.31
C GLY A 113 -24.94 -5.53 -17.50
N ASN A 114 -25.01 -4.74 -18.56
CA ASN A 114 -24.22 -4.86 -19.78
C ASN A 114 -23.43 -3.57 -20.00
N LEU A 115 -22.10 -3.68 -19.99
CA LEU A 115 -21.17 -2.61 -20.32
C LEU A 115 -20.21 -3.12 -21.40
N TYR A 116 -20.30 -2.51 -22.60
CA TYR A 116 -19.46 -2.90 -23.73
C TYR A 116 -18.04 -2.30 -23.64
N ALA A 117 -17.88 -1.19 -22.92
CA ALA A 117 -16.59 -0.56 -22.71
C ALA A 117 -15.63 -1.39 -21.85
N LEU A 118 -16.16 -2.24 -20.96
CA LEU A 118 -15.36 -3.03 -20.04
C LEU A 118 -15.20 -4.47 -20.56
N PRO A 119 -13.99 -5.07 -20.45
CA PRO A 119 -13.78 -6.48 -20.75
C PRO A 119 -14.63 -7.37 -19.85
N THR A 120 -15.29 -8.38 -20.41
CA THR A 120 -16.20 -9.25 -19.64
C THR A 120 -15.45 -10.03 -18.56
N SER A 121 -14.23 -10.50 -18.88
CA SER A 121 -13.38 -11.29 -17.96
C SER A 121 -12.81 -10.47 -16.79
N GLN A 122 -12.69 -9.17 -16.91
CA GLN A 122 -12.07 -8.30 -15.89
C GLN A 122 -13.03 -7.22 -15.36
N ARG A 123 -14.32 -7.42 -15.58
CA ARG A 123 -15.33 -6.39 -15.29
C ARG A 123 -15.36 -5.94 -13.84
N GLN A 124 -15.23 -6.87 -12.89
CA GLN A 124 -15.26 -6.54 -11.47
C GLN A 124 -14.04 -5.70 -11.07
N LEU A 125 -12.85 -6.12 -11.49
CA LEU A 125 -11.61 -5.38 -11.27
C LEU A 125 -11.67 -3.98 -11.88
N MET A 126 -12.12 -3.88 -13.14
CA MET A 126 -12.26 -2.60 -13.83
C MET A 126 -13.26 -1.66 -13.12
N THR A 127 -14.37 -2.20 -12.64
CA THR A 127 -15.36 -1.44 -11.86
C THR A 127 -14.74 -0.94 -10.55
N LEU A 128 -13.97 -1.74 -9.84
CA LEU A 128 -13.23 -1.35 -8.64
C LEU A 128 -12.28 -0.18 -8.93
N ILE A 129 -11.45 -0.32 -9.96
CA ILE A 129 -10.47 0.72 -10.33
C ILE A 129 -11.16 2.03 -10.71
N LEU A 130 -12.22 1.97 -11.52
CA LEU A 130 -12.98 3.16 -11.90
C LEU A 130 -13.60 3.87 -10.68
N ARG A 131 -14.10 3.12 -9.70
CA ARG A 131 -14.59 3.69 -8.44
C ARG A 131 -13.48 4.35 -7.63
N ARG A 132 -12.31 3.75 -7.56
CA ARG A 132 -11.13 4.31 -6.88
C ARG A 132 -10.66 5.59 -7.57
N LEU A 133 -10.55 5.60 -8.90
CA LEU A 133 -10.19 6.79 -9.67
C LEU A 133 -11.22 7.91 -9.48
N LEU A 134 -12.52 7.57 -9.45
CA LEU A 134 -13.60 8.51 -9.20
C LEU A 134 -13.52 9.13 -7.79
N ALA A 135 -13.21 8.32 -6.78
CA ALA A 135 -13.02 8.77 -5.40
C ALA A 135 -11.69 9.54 -5.19
N SER A 136 -10.71 9.33 -6.07
CA SER A 136 -9.43 10.02 -6.02
C SER A 136 -9.55 11.46 -6.52
N SER A 137 -9.88 11.65 -7.79
CA SER A 137 -10.11 12.98 -8.36
C SER A 137 -10.87 12.94 -9.68
N THR A 138 -11.50 14.06 -10.05
CA THR A 138 -12.14 14.20 -11.36
C THR A 138 -11.12 14.16 -12.51
N PHE A 139 -9.87 14.53 -12.25
CA PHE A 139 -8.76 14.45 -13.21
C PHE A 139 -8.38 13.01 -13.53
N ALA A 140 -8.35 12.14 -12.53
CA ALA A 140 -8.05 10.73 -12.72
C ALA A 140 -9.14 10.06 -13.56
N ILE A 141 -10.41 10.16 -13.15
CA ILE A 141 -11.50 9.48 -13.84
C ILE A 141 -11.73 10.02 -15.26
N SER A 142 -11.56 11.33 -15.51
CA SER A 142 -11.80 11.94 -16.82
C SER A 142 -10.98 11.31 -17.94
N GLY A 143 -9.73 10.99 -17.65
CA GLY A 143 -8.85 10.36 -18.64
C GLY A 143 -9.27 8.94 -18.97
N THR A 144 -9.64 8.17 -17.96
CA THR A 144 -10.09 6.79 -18.16
C THR A 144 -11.42 6.72 -18.91
N LEU A 145 -12.36 7.63 -18.61
CA LEU A 145 -13.60 7.78 -19.36
C LEU A 145 -13.36 8.07 -20.86
N SER A 146 -12.38 8.94 -21.16
CA SER A 146 -11.98 9.24 -22.54
C SER A 146 -11.46 8.00 -23.29
N VAL A 147 -10.64 7.19 -22.62
CA VAL A 147 -10.07 5.95 -23.20
C VAL A 147 -11.17 4.93 -23.44
N LEU A 148 -12.09 4.75 -22.50
CA LEU A 148 -13.22 3.83 -22.64
C LEU A 148 -14.14 4.24 -23.81
N ALA A 149 -14.44 5.54 -23.95
CA ALA A 149 -15.20 6.05 -25.08
C ALA A 149 -14.47 5.83 -26.41
N GLY A 150 -13.17 6.07 -26.47
CA GLY A 150 -12.35 5.84 -27.67
C GLY A 150 -12.27 4.37 -28.07
N ARG A 151 -12.19 3.45 -27.11
CA ARG A 151 -12.25 2.00 -27.36
C ARG A 151 -13.55 1.60 -28.04
N LEU A 152 -14.69 2.07 -27.50
CA LEU A 152 -15.99 1.76 -28.10
C LEU A 152 -16.15 2.41 -29.48
N ASP A 153 -15.69 3.65 -29.69
CA ASP A 153 -15.70 4.32 -31.01
C ASP A 153 -14.93 3.46 -32.04
N ASN A 154 -13.78 2.92 -31.67
CA ASN A 154 -13.00 2.03 -32.54
C ASN A 154 -13.75 0.72 -32.82
N LEU A 155 -14.34 0.10 -31.79
CA LEU A 155 -15.09 -1.15 -31.92
C LEU A 155 -16.29 -0.99 -32.85
N VAL A 156 -17.06 0.10 -32.73
CA VAL A 156 -18.18 0.42 -33.61
C VAL A 156 -17.73 0.67 -35.05
N SER A 157 -16.53 1.27 -35.23
CA SER A 157 -16.01 1.63 -36.55
C SER A 157 -15.38 0.45 -37.30
N THR A 158 -14.67 -0.43 -36.58
CA THR A 158 -13.88 -1.51 -37.19
C THR A 158 -14.54 -2.88 -37.13
N HIS A 159 -15.60 -3.05 -36.33
CA HIS A 159 -16.27 -4.32 -36.02
C HIS A 159 -15.32 -5.40 -35.47
N THR A 160 -14.12 -5.01 -35.05
CA THR A 160 -13.11 -5.91 -34.50
C THR A 160 -12.74 -5.42 -33.07
N PRO A 161 -12.69 -6.30 -32.09
CA PRO A 161 -12.24 -5.95 -30.76
C PRO A 161 -10.76 -5.54 -30.82
N GLY A 162 -10.48 -4.24 -30.75
CA GLY A 162 -9.13 -3.75 -30.57
C GLY A 162 -8.65 -4.03 -29.16
N ASN A 163 -7.76 -4.97 -28.98
CA ASN A 163 -7.21 -5.36 -27.67
C ASN A 163 -6.13 -4.39 -27.15
N GLY A 164 -5.84 -3.31 -27.85
CA GLY A 164 -4.72 -2.42 -27.50
C GLY A 164 -5.18 -1.09 -26.94
N GLY A 165 -4.73 -0.73 -25.76
CA GLY A 165 -4.71 0.64 -25.26
C GLY A 165 -5.47 0.95 -23.97
N VAL A 166 -6.47 0.16 -23.57
CA VAL A 166 -7.20 0.41 -22.31
C VAL A 166 -6.32 -0.03 -21.13
N ASP A 167 -5.83 -1.25 -21.15
CA ASP A 167 -4.99 -1.82 -20.10
C ASP A 167 -3.71 -0.98 -19.93
N GLU A 168 -3.03 -0.65 -21.02
CA GLU A 168 -1.81 0.18 -20.99
C GLU A 168 -2.08 1.59 -20.44
N THR A 169 -3.20 2.21 -20.81
CA THR A 169 -3.54 3.53 -20.31
C THR A 169 -3.93 3.51 -18.83
N ILE A 170 -4.65 2.47 -18.41
CA ILE A 170 -5.02 2.28 -17.00
C ILE A 170 -3.78 1.94 -16.18
N SER A 171 -2.91 1.05 -16.65
CA SER A 171 -1.65 0.71 -15.98
C SER A 171 -0.74 1.95 -15.83
N ASN A 172 -0.70 2.84 -16.81
CA ASN A 172 0.06 4.08 -16.74
C ASN A 172 -0.50 5.09 -15.72
N ASP A 173 -1.82 5.12 -15.50
CA ASP A 173 -2.44 6.02 -14.52
C ASP A 173 -2.57 5.38 -13.13
N PHE A 174 -2.86 4.10 -13.09
CA PHE A 174 -3.04 3.30 -11.89
C PHE A 174 -1.93 2.23 -11.84
N GLU A 175 -0.78 2.59 -11.26
CA GLU A 175 0.45 1.77 -11.31
C GLU A 175 0.32 0.37 -10.69
N THR A 176 -0.66 0.16 -9.81
CA THR A 176 -0.93 -1.17 -9.22
C THR A 176 -1.90 -2.04 -10.06
N TYR A 177 -2.24 -1.60 -11.28
CA TYR A 177 -3.19 -2.33 -12.14
C TYR A 177 -2.74 -3.76 -12.45
N ASP A 178 -1.50 -3.92 -12.88
CA ASP A 178 -0.97 -5.22 -13.28
C ASP A 178 -0.88 -6.18 -12.08
N GLU A 179 -0.48 -5.67 -10.90
CA GLU A 179 -0.46 -6.43 -9.65
C GLU A 179 -1.86 -6.89 -9.23
N LEU A 180 -2.84 -5.97 -9.24
CA LEU A 180 -4.23 -6.31 -8.92
C LEU A 180 -4.84 -7.29 -9.93
N LYS A 181 -4.47 -7.17 -11.20
CA LYS A 181 -4.91 -8.07 -12.25
C LYS A 181 -4.44 -9.50 -11.97
N ASP A 182 -3.15 -9.67 -11.70
CA ASP A 182 -2.57 -10.97 -11.36
C ASP A 182 -3.23 -11.56 -10.09
N GLU A 183 -3.39 -10.74 -9.02
CA GLU A 183 -4.05 -11.16 -7.77
C GLU A 183 -5.52 -11.58 -7.96
N TRP A 184 -6.23 -10.97 -8.91
CA TRP A 184 -7.65 -11.29 -9.16
C TRP A 184 -7.85 -12.45 -10.13
N GLU A 185 -6.91 -12.68 -11.06
CA GLU A 185 -6.94 -13.78 -12.02
C GLU A 185 -6.56 -15.13 -11.39
N GLU A 186 -5.74 -15.16 -10.34
CA GLU A 186 -5.36 -16.41 -9.63
C GLU A 186 -6.56 -17.18 -9.06
N ASP A 187 -7.68 -16.49 -8.77
CA ASP A 187 -8.90 -17.10 -8.25
C ASP A 187 -9.86 -17.62 -9.34
N GLU A 188 -9.64 -17.29 -10.62
CA GLU A 188 -10.52 -17.68 -11.74
C GLU A 188 -9.98 -18.91 -12.53
N GLU A 189 -9.23 -19.82 -11.92
CA GLU A 189 -8.66 -21.04 -12.55
C GLU A 189 -9.71 -22.06 -13.06
N ASP A 190 -10.89 -21.65 -13.53
CA ASP A 190 -11.81 -22.56 -14.23
C ASP A 190 -12.38 -21.91 -15.50
N GLY A 191 -11.76 -22.24 -16.62
CA GLY A 191 -12.37 -22.11 -17.93
C GLY A 191 -11.68 -21.24 -18.96
N GLU A 192 -10.49 -21.62 -19.43
CA GLU A 192 -10.10 -21.33 -20.82
C GLU A 192 -11.03 -22.07 -21.79
N GLU A 193 -12.27 -21.67 -21.90
CA GLU A 193 -13.05 -21.91 -23.09
C GLU A 193 -12.53 -20.94 -24.16
N LEU A 194 -12.08 -21.49 -25.27
CA LEU A 194 -11.81 -20.77 -26.54
C LEU A 194 -13.06 -19.95 -26.88
N ARG A 195 -13.11 -18.69 -26.45
CA ARG A 195 -14.25 -17.81 -26.72
C ARG A 195 -14.15 -17.39 -28.19
N GLU A 196 -15.12 -17.82 -29.01
CA GLU A 196 -15.33 -17.26 -30.35
C GLU A 196 -15.47 -15.74 -30.23
N GLU A 197 -14.90 -15.00 -31.20
CA GLU A 197 -15.05 -13.54 -31.25
C GLU A 197 -16.54 -13.16 -31.22
N PRO A 198 -16.96 -12.29 -30.28
CA PRO A 198 -18.37 -11.94 -30.17
C PRO A 198 -18.85 -11.23 -31.44
N LYS A 199 -19.85 -11.80 -32.08
CA LYS A 199 -20.54 -11.15 -33.20
C LYS A 199 -21.57 -10.19 -32.63
N TYR A 200 -21.34 -8.90 -32.81
CA TYR A 200 -22.26 -7.87 -32.36
C TYR A 200 -23.46 -7.71 -33.30
N THR A 201 -24.65 -7.62 -32.73
CA THR A 201 -25.88 -7.33 -33.46
C THR A 201 -26.02 -5.82 -33.70
N GLU A 202 -26.94 -5.41 -34.61
CA GLU A 202 -27.26 -3.97 -34.78
C GLU A 202 -27.73 -3.32 -33.48
N HIS A 203 -28.46 -4.06 -32.64
CA HIS A 203 -28.89 -3.59 -31.33
C HIS A 203 -27.71 -3.37 -30.37
N ASP A 204 -26.70 -4.23 -30.40
CA ASP A 204 -25.46 -4.04 -29.60
C ASP A 204 -24.73 -2.78 -30.03
N ILE A 205 -24.64 -2.54 -31.35
CA ILE A 205 -24.00 -1.32 -31.88
C ILE A 205 -24.75 -0.07 -31.48
N GLU A 206 -26.09 -0.09 -31.43
CA GLU A 206 -26.89 1.03 -30.95
C GLU A 206 -26.64 1.29 -29.45
N ASN A 207 -26.60 0.23 -28.64
CA ASN A 207 -26.26 0.31 -27.22
C ASN A 207 -24.85 0.86 -27.00
N MET A 208 -23.86 0.42 -27.78
CA MET A 208 -22.49 0.94 -27.72
C MET A 208 -22.45 2.45 -28.03
N ARG A 209 -23.21 2.93 -29.03
CA ARG A 209 -23.29 4.36 -29.35
C ARG A 209 -23.89 5.17 -28.20
N ALA A 210 -24.91 4.64 -27.55
CA ALA A 210 -25.53 5.27 -26.37
C ALA A 210 -24.52 5.31 -25.20
N GLU A 211 -23.75 4.24 -25.00
CA GLU A 211 -22.70 4.16 -23.99
C GLU A 211 -21.56 5.16 -24.27
N ILE A 212 -21.09 5.28 -25.51
CA ILE A 212 -20.10 6.29 -25.95
C ILE A 212 -20.59 7.71 -25.61
N SER A 213 -21.87 8.00 -25.92
CA SER A 213 -22.45 9.31 -25.63
C SER A 213 -22.43 9.62 -24.13
N ALA A 214 -22.79 8.65 -23.31
CA ALA A 214 -22.79 8.79 -21.85
C ALA A 214 -21.36 9.00 -21.31
N LEU A 215 -20.39 8.20 -21.76
CA LEU A 215 -18.99 8.32 -21.35
C LEU A 215 -18.40 9.70 -21.73
N LYS A 216 -18.72 10.22 -22.93
CA LYS A 216 -18.31 11.56 -23.37
C LYS A 216 -18.97 12.68 -22.54
N GLU A 217 -20.21 12.49 -22.12
CA GLU A 217 -20.88 13.43 -21.20
C GLU A 217 -20.21 13.44 -19.83
N PHE A 218 -19.91 12.27 -19.26
CA PHE A 218 -19.22 12.16 -17.99
C PHE A 218 -17.81 12.77 -18.06
N GLU A 219 -17.05 12.50 -19.13
CA GLU A 219 -15.74 13.10 -19.38
C GLU A 219 -15.83 14.63 -19.40
N LYS A 220 -16.81 15.18 -20.14
CA LYS A 220 -17.05 16.63 -20.24
C LYS A 220 -17.37 17.25 -18.88
N LEU A 221 -18.24 16.59 -18.09
CA LEU A 221 -18.56 17.02 -16.73
C LEU A 221 -17.31 16.97 -15.85
N ALA A 222 -16.55 15.88 -15.86
CA ALA A 222 -15.33 15.74 -15.09
C ALA A 222 -14.30 16.83 -15.42
N LYS A 223 -14.11 17.17 -16.70
CA LYS A 223 -13.19 18.24 -17.16
C LYS A 223 -13.68 19.65 -16.80
N SER A 224 -14.98 19.85 -16.60
CA SER A 224 -15.52 21.15 -16.17
C SER A 224 -15.21 21.45 -14.70
N ILE A 225 -14.94 20.44 -13.89
CA ILE A 225 -14.61 20.58 -12.47
C ILE A 225 -13.10 20.86 -12.34
N SER A 226 -12.74 22.11 -12.14
CA SER A 226 -11.33 22.55 -12.08
C SER A 226 -10.69 22.35 -10.71
N LYS A 227 -11.48 22.26 -9.64
CA LYS A 227 -11.02 22.08 -8.27
C LYS A 227 -11.83 20.99 -7.58
N ASN A 228 -11.13 20.08 -6.91
CA ASN A 228 -11.78 19.03 -6.16
C ASN A 228 -11.86 19.38 -4.68
N SER A 229 -13.02 19.19 -4.07
CA SER A 229 -13.28 19.44 -2.64
C SER A 229 -12.26 18.73 -1.75
N LYS A 230 -11.94 17.48 -2.06
CA LYS A 230 -10.90 16.68 -1.37
C LYS A 230 -9.50 17.32 -1.49
N GLY A 231 -9.15 17.81 -2.69
CA GLY A 231 -7.87 18.49 -2.93
C GLY A 231 -7.73 19.82 -2.17
N GLU A 232 -8.82 20.60 -2.08
CA GLU A 232 -8.82 21.83 -1.25
C GLU A 232 -8.67 21.50 0.24
N LYS A 233 -9.27 20.42 0.71
CA LYS A 233 -9.14 19.95 2.09
C LYS A 233 -7.73 19.42 2.43
N LEU A 234 -6.95 19.01 1.44
CA LEU A 234 -5.56 18.59 1.66
C LEU A 234 -4.73 19.69 2.30
N ILE A 235 -4.94 20.95 1.94
CA ILE A 235 -4.20 22.07 2.52
C ILE A 235 -4.46 22.17 4.03
N THR A 236 -5.74 22.14 4.43
CA THR A 236 -6.14 22.14 5.84
C THR A 236 -5.57 20.93 6.60
N ALA A 237 -5.63 19.75 5.97
CA ALA A 237 -5.10 18.51 6.53
C ALA A 237 -3.58 18.60 6.79
N LEU A 238 -2.84 19.14 5.84
CA LEU A 238 -1.39 19.35 5.97
C LEU A 238 -1.06 20.38 7.07
N GLU A 239 -1.79 21.49 7.15
CA GLU A 239 -1.59 22.50 8.20
C GLU A 239 -1.81 21.88 9.60
N ARG A 240 -2.88 21.14 9.78
CA ARG A 240 -3.16 20.42 11.04
C ARG A 240 -2.07 19.39 11.34
N GLY A 241 -1.69 18.58 10.33
CA GLY A 241 -0.64 17.59 10.48
C GLY A 241 0.70 18.22 10.85
N PHE A 242 1.10 19.31 10.21
CA PHE A 242 2.32 20.02 10.53
C PHE A 242 2.30 20.69 11.91
N THR A 243 1.15 21.18 12.35
CA THR A 243 0.98 21.70 13.72
C THR A 243 1.22 20.59 14.76
N GLU A 244 0.71 19.39 14.52
CA GLU A 244 0.99 18.24 15.39
C GLU A 244 2.47 17.85 15.36
N LEU A 245 3.14 17.87 14.19
CA LEU A 245 4.57 17.61 14.11
C LEU A 245 5.40 18.64 14.92
N GLU A 246 5.03 19.91 14.86
CA GLU A 246 5.67 20.97 15.64
C GLU A 246 5.50 20.72 17.15
N ARG A 247 4.30 20.30 17.58
CA ARG A 247 4.02 19.91 18.97
C ARG A 247 4.87 18.73 19.44
N LEU A 248 5.13 17.78 18.54
CA LEU A 248 5.97 16.60 18.80
C LEU A 248 7.48 16.90 18.71
N GLY A 249 7.89 18.06 18.18
CA GLY A 249 9.29 18.37 17.87
C GLY A 249 9.83 17.66 16.63
N ALA A 250 8.96 17.09 15.81
CA ALA A 250 9.31 16.33 14.62
C ALA A 250 9.58 17.25 13.42
N LYS A 251 10.34 16.74 12.45
CA LYS A 251 10.65 17.46 11.21
C LYS A 251 9.37 17.70 10.38
N ARG A 252 9.24 18.88 9.80
CA ARG A 252 8.13 19.25 8.89
C ARG A 252 8.26 18.54 7.55
N LYS A 253 7.97 17.23 7.54
CA LYS A 253 7.99 16.34 6.37
C LYS A 253 6.67 15.58 6.30
N ALA A 254 6.10 15.48 5.10
CA ALA A 254 4.86 14.72 4.86
C ALA A 254 4.99 13.83 3.63
N ILE A 255 4.53 12.58 3.74
CA ILE A 255 4.29 11.75 2.57
C ILE A 255 2.79 11.64 2.30
N ILE A 256 2.40 11.86 1.05
CA ILE A 256 1.02 11.76 0.56
C ILE A 256 0.93 10.56 -0.37
N PHE A 257 0.05 9.63 -0.07
CA PHE A 257 -0.23 8.48 -0.94
C PHE A 257 -1.46 8.72 -1.78
N THR A 258 -1.35 8.49 -3.08
CA THR A 258 -2.44 8.49 -4.06
C THR A 258 -2.30 7.29 -4.99
N GLU A 259 -3.40 6.79 -5.53
CA GLU A 259 -3.40 5.64 -6.43
C GLU A 259 -3.26 6.04 -7.91
N SER A 260 -3.50 7.32 -8.25
CA SER A 260 -3.46 7.83 -9.63
C SER A 260 -2.32 8.80 -9.87
N THR A 261 -1.56 8.58 -10.94
CA THR A 261 -0.50 9.49 -11.39
C THR A 261 -1.05 10.85 -11.82
N ARG A 262 -2.28 10.90 -12.34
CA ARG A 262 -2.97 12.17 -12.68
C ARG A 262 -3.38 12.94 -11.44
N THR A 263 -3.87 12.26 -10.41
CA THR A 263 -4.11 12.88 -9.11
C THR A 263 -2.81 13.40 -8.51
N GLN A 264 -1.73 12.64 -8.60
CA GLN A 264 -0.39 13.06 -8.14
C GLN A 264 0.03 14.41 -8.77
N GLU A 265 -0.12 14.54 -10.09
CA GLU A 265 0.20 15.79 -10.80
C GLU A 265 -0.75 16.95 -10.44
N TYR A 266 -2.03 16.66 -10.25
CA TYR A 266 -3.00 17.63 -9.77
C TYR A 266 -2.62 18.17 -8.39
N LEU A 267 -2.32 17.28 -7.44
CA LEU A 267 -1.93 17.63 -6.08
C LEU A 267 -0.63 18.43 -6.06
N ARG A 268 0.36 18.04 -6.87
CA ARG A 268 1.60 18.81 -7.02
C ARG A 268 1.33 20.26 -7.41
N LYS A 269 0.54 20.50 -8.46
CA LYS A 269 0.18 21.84 -8.92
C LYS A 269 -0.55 22.62 -7.83
N THR A 270 -1.55 22.00 -7.20
CA THR A 270 -2.31 22.62 -6.11
C THR A 270 -1.41 23.06 -4.95
N LEU A 271 -0.46 22.21 -4.55
CA LEU A 271 0.46 22.50 -3.46
C LEU A 271 1.46 23.61 -3.85
N GLU A 272 1.99 23.57 -5.07
CA GLU A 272 2.91 24.62 -5.56
C GLU A 272 2.23 26.00 -5.60
N GLU A 273 0.97 26.09 -6.02
CA GLU A 273 0.15 27.31 -6.00
C GLU A 273 -0.14 27.82 -4.57
N ARG A 274 -0.08 26.94 -3.58
CA ARG A 274 -0.35 27.25 -2.15
C ARG A 274 0.92 27.43 -1.30
N GLY A 275 2.06 27.74 -1.93
CA GLY A 275 3.30 28.12 -1.26
C GLY A 275 4.33 27.01 -1.07
N TYR A 276 4.08 25.81 -1.62
CA TYR A 276 5.04 24.71 -1.59
C TYR A 276 5.86 24.60 -2.89
N ALA A 277 5.95 25.68 -3.70
CA ALA A 277 6.76 25.68 -4.91
C ALA A 277 8.22 25.30 -4.60
N GLY A 278 8.75 24.32 -5.34
CA GLY A 278 10.08 23.76 -5.12
C GLY A 278 10.25 22.90 -3.86
N LYS A 279 9.19 22.69 -3.08
CA LYS A 279 9.18 21.86 -1.86
C LYS A 279 8.43 20.55 -2.01
N VAL A 280 7.91 20.28 -3.20
CA VAL A 280 7.18 19.05 -3.52
C VAL A 280 8.06 18.17 -4.42
N VAL A 281 8.14 16.88 -4.12
CA VAL A 281 8.75 15.87 -4.96
C VAL A 281 7.75 14.75 -5.25
N LEU A 282 7.71 14.30 -6.49
CA LEU A 282 6.91 13.15 -6.91
C LEU A 282 7.74 11.88 -6.80
N PHE A 283 7.07 10.78 -6.42
CA PHE A 283 7.67 9.47 -6.39
C PHE A 283 6.71 8.47 -7.03
N LYS A 284 7.10 7.92 -8.17
CA LYS A 284 6.32 6.97 -8.98
C LYS A 284 7.21 5.85 -9.49
N GLY A 285 6.63 4.77 -9.99
CA GLY A 285 7.39 3.60 -10.44
C GLY A 285 8.47 3.96 -11.47
N SER A 286 8.12 4.76 -12.46
CA SER A 286 9.03 5.12 -13.56
C SER A 286 10.04 6.23 -13.22
N ASN A 287 9.66 7.23 -12.42
CA ASN A 287 10.48 8.42 -12.07
C ASN A 287 11.21 9.07 -13.25
N ASN A 288 10.53 9.15 -14.41
CA ASN A 288 11.11 9.61 -15.67
C ASN A 288 10.86 11.10 -15.97
N ASP A 289 10.26 11.84 -15.05
CA ASP A 289 10.00 13.27 -15.21
C ASP A 289 11.30 14.11 -15.17
N PRO A 290 11.28 15.34 -15.72
CA PRO A 290 12.47 16.20 -15.79
C PRO A 290 13.08 16.50 -14.41
N LYS A 291 12.25 16.69 -13.38
CA LYS A 291 12.71 16.99 -12.01
C LYS A 291 13.42 15.80 -11.38
N SER A 292 12.86 14.61 -11.51
CA SER A 292 13.48 13.36 -11.03
C SER A 292 14.84 13.12 -11.70
N ARG A 293 14.95 13.39 -13.00
CA ARG A 293 16.24 13.28 -13.71
C ARG A 293 17.27 14.31 -13.24
N GLU A 294 16.84 15.54 -12.94
CA GLU A 294 17.72 16.58 -12.36
C GLU A 294 18.22 16.16 -10.98
N ILE A 295 17.33 15.71 -10.10
CA ILE A 295 17.65 15.22 -8.76
C ILE A 295 18.66 14.08 -8.86
N TYR A 296 18.41 13.11 -9.72
CA TYR A 296 19.31 11.96 -9.93
C TYR A 296 20.71 12.39 -10.41
N ARG A 297 20.80 13.28 -11.37
CA ARG A 297 22.08 13.78 -11.88
C ARG A 297 22.90 14.44 -10.76
N ASN A 298 22.28 15.35 -10.01
CA ASN A 298 22.93 16.04 -8.91
C ASN A 298 23.34 15.07 -7.79
N TRP A 299 22.55 14.04 -7.56
CA TRP A 299 22.86 13.00 -6.57
C TRP A 299 24.06 12.15 -7.00
N ILE A 300 24.11 11.71 -8.27
CA ILE A 300 25.25 10.97 -8.82
C ILE A 300 26.53 11.81 -8.75
N GLU A 301 26.49 13.10 -9.13
CA GLU A 301 27.66 13.99 -9.04
C GLU A 301 28.16 14.11 -7.58
N ARG A 302 27.25 14.17 -6.61
CA ARG A 302 27.59 14.27 -5.18
C ARG A 302 28.16 12.98 -4.60
N HIS A 303 27.79 11.84 -5.15
CA HIS A 303 28.12 10.52 -4.60
C HIS A 303 29.02 9.66 -5.50
N SER A 304 29.59 10.23 -6.57
CA SER A 304 30.41 9.51 -7.56
C SER A 304 31.57 8.72 -6.94
N ASP A 305 32.14 9.22 -5.85
CA ASP A 305 33.31 8.63 -5.19
C ASP A 305 32.95 7.86 -3.91
N THR A 306 31.67 7.49 -3.75
CA THR A 306 31.17 6.75 -2.56
C THR A 306 30.53 5.42 -2.96
N ASP A 307 30.47 4.48 -2.00
CA ASP A 307 29.78 3.19 -2.16
C ASP A 307 28.24 3.31 -2.23
N ARG A 308 27.70 4.55 -2.23
CA ARG A 308 26.25 4.80 -2.30
C ARG A 308 25.67 4.59 -3.69
N VAL A 309 26.49 4.73 -4.73
CA VAL A 309 26.09 4.47 -6.11
C VAL A 309 26.17 2.97 -6.37
N SER A 310 25.00 2.33 -6.51
CA SER A 310 24.90 0.88 -6.65
C SER A 310 25.20 0.37 -8.06
N GLY A 311 25.19 1.27 -9.07
CA GLY A 311 25.26 0.93 -10.49
C GLY A 311 23.91 0.51 -11.11
N SER A 312 22.87 0.37 -10.31
CA SER A 312 21.50 0.17 -10.78
C SER A 312 20.78 1.53 -10.88
N LYS A 313 20.56 1.99 -12.10
CA LYS A 313 19.90 3.29 -12.34
C LYS A 313 18.57 3.43 -11.60
N THR A 314 17.78 2.37 -11.53
CA THR A 314 16.47 2.39 -10.84
C THR A 314 16.66 2.52 -9.33
N ALA A 315 17.57 1.76 -8.73
CA ALA A 315 17.85 1.82 -7.30
C ALA A 315 18.46 3.19 -6.92
N ASP A 316 19.42 3.67 -7.70
CA ASP A 316 20.09 4.95 -7.47
C ASP A 316 19.13 6.14 -7.64
N MET A 317 18.21 6.07 -8.62
CA MET A 317 17.15 7.07 -8.79
C MET A 317 16.23 7.14 -7.58
N ARG A 318 15.80 5.98 -7.06
CA ARG A 318 14.95 5.90 -5.85
C ARG A 318 15.69 6.47 -4.63
N ALA A 319 16.96 6.12 -4.46
CA ALA A 319 17.80 6.65 -3.39
C ALA A 319 17.95 8.18 -3.49
N ALA A 320 18.21 8.70 -4.70
CA ALA A 320 18.34 10.13 -4.94
C ALA A 320 17.07 10.92 -4.57
N ILE A 321 15.89 10.41 -4.95
CA ILE A 321 14.61 11.08 -4.64
C ILE A 321 14.32 11.04 -3.13
N VAL A 322 14.61 9.92 -2.45
CA VAL A 322 14.44 9.80 -0.99
C VAL A 322 15.39 10.75 -0.25
N ASP A 323 16.65 10.88 -0.70
CA ASP A 323 17.60 11.82 -0.11
C ASP A 323 17.16 13.27 -0.35
N TYR A 324 16.70 13.60 -1.57
CA TYR A 324 16.14 14.92 -1.86
C TYR A 324 14.92 15.24 -0.98
N PHE A 325 14.05 14.25 -0.73
CA PHE A 325 12.94 14.43 0.22
C PHE A 325 13.45 14.64 1.64
N ARG A 326 14.48 13.93 2.06
CA ARG A 326 15.05 14.09 3.40
C ARG A 326 15.68 15.46 3.61
N GLU A 327 16.39 15.98 2.60
CA GLU A 327 17.20 17.19 2.72
C GLU A 327 16.41 18.45 2.35
N ASP A 328 15.81 18.48 1.16
CA ASP A 328 15.31 19.69 0.49
C ASP A 328 13.78 19.81 0.46
N ALA A 329 13.07 18.75 0.04
CA ALA A 329 11.62 18.81 -0.12
C ALA A 329 10.89 18.65 1.22
N THR A 330 9.74 19.29 1.34
CA THR A 330 8.86 19.21 2.51
C THR A 330 7.82 18.12 2.33
N ILE A 331 7.34 17.93 1.10
CA ILE A 331 6.24 17.01 0.78
C ILE A 331 6.69 16.04 -0.32
N MET A 332 6.48 14.75 -0.09
CA MET A 332 6.58 13.72 -1.12
C MET A 332 5.17 13.27 -1.47
N ILE A 333 4.82 13.24 -2.76
CA ILE A 333 3.60 12.60 -3.24
C ILE A 333 4.00 11.30 -3.92
N ALA A 334 3.53 10.17 -3.40
CA ALA A 334 3.93 8.85 -3.85
C ALA A 334 2.73 8.03 -4.35
N THR A 335 2.95 7.26 -5.41
CA THR A 335 2.08 6.13 -5.75
C THR A 335 2.45 4.92 -4.90
N GLU A 336 1.55 3.95 -4.81
CA GLU A 336 1.75 2.78 -3.94
C GLU A 336 2.93 1.93 -4.39
N ALA A 337 2.97 1.57 -5.67
CA ALA A 337 4.06 0.79 -6.27
C ALA A 337 5.44 1.44 -6.09
N ALA A 338 5.50 2.77 -6.18
CA ALA A 338 6.74 3.50 -5.98
C ALA A 338 7.24 3.42 -4.53
N ALA A 339 6.33 3.51 -3.57
CA ALA A 339 6.68 3.58 -2.15
C ALA A 339 7.15 2.24 -1.55
N GLU A 340 7.06 1.15 -2.29
CA GLU A 340 7.56 -0.14 -1.83
C GLU A 340 9.08 -0.13 -1.64
N GLY A 341 9.53 -0.77 -0.55
CA GLY A 341 10.96 -0.94 -0.25
C GLY A 341 11.71 0.32 0.21
N ILE A 342 11.06 1.49 0.32
CA ILE A 342 11.72 2.72 0.82
C ILE A 342 11.63 2.85 2.34
N ASN A 343 12.60 3.56 2.91
CA ASN A 343 12.67 3.87 4.33
C ASN A 343 12.51 5.38 4.56
N LEU A 344 11.44 5.76 5.25
CA LEU A 344 11.07 7.15 5.52
C LEU A 344 10.95 7.44 7.03
N GLN A 345 11.77 6.84 7.86
CA GLN A 345 11.77 7.04 9.33
C GLN A 345 11.92 8.49 9.76
N PHE A 346 12.52 9.34 8.93
CA PHE A 346 12.66 10.78 9.16
C PHE A 346 11.38 11.59 8.94
N CYS A 347 10.31 10.94 8.45
CA CYS A 347 9.01 11.52 8.17
C CYS A 347 7.98 10.97 9.16
N SER A 348 7.28 11.86 9.86
CA SER A 348 6.28 11.49 10.88
C SER A 348 4.85 11.89 10.51
N LEU A 349 4.59 12.31 9.26
CA LEU A 349 3.25 12.61 8.75
C LEU A 349 2.97 11.79 7.50
N VAL A 350 2.01 10.88 7.62
CA VAL A 350 1.49 10.03 6.54
C VAL A 350 0.09 10.52 6.17
N VAL A 351 -0.13 10.83 4.92
CA VAL A 351 -1.42 11.28 4.41
C VAL A 351 -1.93 10.27 3.39
N ASN A 352 -2.96 9.52 3.73
CA ASN A 352 -3.67 8.66 2.81
C ASN A 352 -4.69 9.52 2.04
N TYR A 353 -4.24 10.18 0.97
CA TYR A 353 -5.16 10.92 0.12
C TYR A 353 -6.18 9.98 -0.49
N ASP A 354 -5.74 8.85 -1.03
CA ASP A 354 -6.60 7.74 -1.40
C ASP A 354 -6.44 6.62 -0.37
N LEU A 355 -7.54 6.25 0.28
CA LEU A 355 -7.57 5.21 1.28
C LEU A 355 -7.78 3.86 0.58
N PRO A 356 -6.79 2.94 0.61
CA PRO A 356 -7.00 1.59 0.11
C PRO A 356 -8.06 0.87 0.93
N TRP A 357 -8.81 0.00 0.29
CA TRP A 357 -9.75 -0.85 1.03
C TRP A 357 -9.06 -2.06 1.65
N ASN A 358 -7.90 -2.42 1.15
CA ASN A 358 -7.06 -3.47 1.71
C ASN A 358 -6.32 -2.97 2.97
N PRO A 359 -6.61 -3.54 4.17
CA PRO A 359 -5.97 -3.12 5.42
C PRO A 359 -4.47 -3.39 5.45
N GLN A 360 -3.98 -4.40 4.74
CA GLN A 360 -2.56 -4.71 4.66
C GLN A 360 -1.78 -3.62 3.90
N ARG A 361 -2.36 -3.08 2.82
CA ARG A 361 -1.76 -1.96 2.06
C ARG A 361 -1.65 -0.71 2.93
N ILE A 362 -2.67 -0.43 3.77
CA ILE A 362 -2.61 0.68 4.73
C ILE A 362 -1.47 0.48 5.72
N GLU A 363 -1.34 -0.71 6.29
CA GLU A 363 -0.26 -1.05 7.22
C GLU A 363 1.12 -0.91 6.55
N GLN A 364 1.26 -1.34 5.32
CA GLN A 364 2.47 -1.17 4.53
C GLN A 364 2.83 0.31 4.33
N ARG A 365 1.86 1.18 3.97
CA ARG A 365 2.06 2.62 3.81
C ARG A 365 2.55 3.27 5.11
N ILE A 366 1.85 3.04 6.21
CA ILE A 366 2.22 3.58 7.52
C ILE A 366 3.59 3.03 7.94
N GLY A 367 3.84 1.75 7.69
CA GLY A 367 5.10 1.07 7.96
C GLY A 367 6.32 1.64 7.23
N ARG A 368 6.17 2.51 6.23
CA ARG A 368 7.30 3.24 5.61
C ARG A 368 7.90 4.27 6.55
N CYS A 369 7.08 4.88 7.40
CA CYS A 369 7.46 5.89 8.38
C CYS A 369 7.52 5.31 9.79
N HIS A 370 6.55 4.49 10.18
CA HIS A 370 6.40 3.91 11.51
C HIS A 370 7.18 2.59 11.62
N ARG A 371 8.47 2.69 11.85
CA ARG A 371 9.42 1.57 11.94
C ARG A 371 10.35 1.73 13.13
N TYR A 372 11.14 0.69 13.40
CA TYR A 372 12.26 0.79 14.31
C TYR A 372 13.19 1.96 13.93
N GLY A 373 13.52 2.81 14.89
CA GLY A 373 14.31 4.03 14.68
C GLY A 373 13.49 5.27 14.33
N GLN A 374 12.14 5.20 14.33
CA GLN A 374 11.29 6.40 14.35
C GLN A 374 11.34 7.03 15.75
N GLU A 375 11.72 8.31 15.82
CA GLU A 375 11.91 9.03 17.08
C GLU A 375 10.62 9.68 17.60
N PHE A 376 9.66 9.95 16.71
CA PHE A 376 8.43 10.68 17.01
C PHE A 376 7.20 9.86 16.70
N ASP A 377 6.09 10.15 17.37
CA ASP A 377 4.79 9.60 17.01
C ASP A 377 4.43 9.94 15.56
N VAL A 378 3.80 8.99 14.86
CA VAL A 378 3.44 9.14 13.45
C VAL A 378 2.00 9.60 13.33
N VAL A 379 1.80 10.78 12.79
CA VAL A 379 0.50 11.34 12.47
C VAL A 379 -0.01 10.74 11.17
N VAL A 380 -1.20 10.14 11.19
CA VAL A 380 -1.83 9.48 10.03
C VAL A 380 -3.10 10.23 9.68
N VAL A 381 -3.10 10.89 8.53
CA VAL A 381 -4.26 11.65 8.03
C VAL A 381 -5.02 10.81 7.02
N ASN A 382 -6.34 10.68 7.21
CA ASN A 382 -7.24 10.01 6.28
C ASN A 382 -8.36 10.97 5.86
N PHE A 383 -8.80 10.87 4.60
CA PHE A 383 -9.92 11.64 4.09
C PHE A 383 -11.21 10.83 4.14
N LEU A 384 -12.31 11.47 4.55
CA LEU A 384 -13.61 10.85 4.68
C LEU A 384 -14.67 11.66 3.93
N ASN A 385 -15.23 11.06 2.88
CA ASN A 385 -16.37 11.63 2.15
C ASN A 385 -17.67 11.44 2.95
N LYS A 386 -18.23 12.53 3.47
CA LYS A 386 -19.46 12.50 4.28
C LYS A 386 -20.73 12.32 3.47
N ALA A 387 -20.67 12.48 2.15
CA ALA A 387 -21.80 12.20 1.27
C ALA A 387 -21.88 10.71 0.84
N ASN A 388 -20.80 9.93 1.07
CA ASN A 388 -20.74 8.52 0.68
C ASN A 388 -20.86 7.61 1.90
N ALA A 389 -21.99 6.92 2.04
CA ALA A 389 -22.26 6.01 3.16
C ALA A 389 -21.29 4.80 3.15
N ALA A 390 -20.93 4.29 1.97
CA ALA A 390 -20.05 3.14 1.87
C ALA A 390 -18.60 3.52 2.28
N ASP A 391 -18.08 4.68 1.86
CA ASP A 391 -16.77 5.17 2.30
C ASP A 391 -16.71 5.34 3.83
N GLN A 392 -17.80 5.83 4.43
CA GLN A 392 -17.89 5.98 5.88
C GLN A 392 -17.84 4.62 6.59
N LYS A 393 -18.55 3.61 6.06
CA LYS A 393 -18.57 2.26 6.63
C LYS A 393 -17.22 1.55 6.46
N VAL A 394 -16.57 1.68 5.30
CA VAL A 394 -15.21 1.17 5.08
C VAL A 394 -14.23 1.80 6.07
N TYR A 395 -14.25 3.13 6.20
CA TYR A 395 -13.38 3.82 7.15
C TYR A 395 -13.64 3.36 8.60
N GLN A 396 -14.92 3.26 9.00
CA GLN A 396 -15.32 2.78 10.32
C GLN A 396 -14.77 1.37 10.59
N LEU A 397 -14.91 0.47 9.64
CA LEU A 397 -14.41 -0.90 9.74
C LEU A 397 -12.89 -0.94 9.91
N LEU A 398 -12.16 -0.18 9.09
CA LEU A 398 -10.70 -0.08 9.15
C LEU A 398 -10.19 0.53 10.47
N ASN A 399 -10.89 1.53 10.98
CA ASN A 399 -10.49 2.22 12.21
C ASN A 399 -10.90 1.47 13.48
N GLU A 400 -12.15 1.00 13.56
CA GLU A 400 -12.70 0.43 14.81
C GLU A 400 -12.39 -1.06 14.97
N LYS A 401 -12.44 -1.83 13.87
CA LYS A 401 -12.23 -3.28 13.92
C LYS A 401 -10.77 -3.66 13.74
N PHE A 402 -10.10 -3.02 12.79
CA PHE A 402 -8.68 -3.30 12.54
C PHE A 402 -7.73 -2.39 13.32
N ASN A 403 -8.25 -1.33 13.97
CA ASN A 403 -7.46 -0.37 14.76
C ASN A 403 -6.17 0.10 14.04
N LEU A 404 -6.26 0.31 12.71
CA LEU A 404 -5.09 0.54 11.85
C LEU A 404 -4.38 1.86 12.13
N PHE A 405 -5.10 2.86 12.61
CA PHE A 405 -4.63 4.23 12.64
C PHE A 405 -4.16 4.72 14.00
N ASN A 406 -4.35 3.94 15.06
CA ASN A 406 -4.05 4.35 16.42
C ASN A 406 -3.16 3.35 17.15
N GLY A 407 -2.45 3.83 18.19
CA GLY A 407 -1.63 2.99 19.06
C GLY A 407 -0.22 2.71 18.55
N VAL A 408 0.50 1.85 19.23
CA VAL A 408 1.89 1.48 18.90
C VAL A 408 1.93 0.62 17.63
N PHE A 409 1.00 -0.31 17.52
CA PHE A 409 0.81 -1.14 16.34
C PHE A 409 -0.64 -0.97 15.89
N GLY A 410 -0.88 -0.72 14.62
CA GLY A 410 -2.23 -0.70 14.06
C GLY A 410 -2.98 -2.02 14.29
N ALA A 411 -3.52 -2.63 13.26
CA ALA A 411 -4.08 -3.97 13.38
C ALA A 411 -3.03 -4.92 13.96
N SER A 412 -3.40 -5.70 14.96
CA SER A 412 -2.50 -6.75 15.42
C SER A 412 -2.19 -7.69 14.25
N ASP A 413 -0.99 -8.26 14.20
CA ASP A 413 -0.64 -9.31 13.24
C ASP A 413 -1.67 -10.46 13.26
N GLU A 414 -2.36 -10.64 14.39
CA GLU A 414 -3.45 -11.60 14.58
C GLU A 414 -4.70 -11.22 13.80
N VAL A 415 -5.09 -9.93 13.79
CA VAL A 415 -6.28 -9.43 13.09
C VAL A 415 -6.03 -9.43 11.58
N LEU A 416 -4.87 -8.94 11.13
CA LEU A 416 -4.49 -9.00 9.71
C LEU A 416 -4.33 -10.45 9.23
N GLY A 417 -3.85 -11.32 10.11
CA GLY A 417 -3.74 -12.74 9.84
C GLY A 417 -5.08 -13.51 9.88
N SER A 418 -6.14 -12.95 10.43
CA SER A 418 -7.48 -13.56 10.43
C SER A 418 -8.29 -13.23 9.17
N ILE A 419 -7.88 -12.21 8.41
CA ILE A 419 -8.42 -11.95 7.09
C ILE A 419 -7.75 -12.96 6.15
N GLU A 420 -8.53 -13.83 5.51
CA GLU A 420 -8.01 -14.88 4.62
C GLU A 420 -7.14 -14.30 3.51
N SER A 421 -7.59 -13.17 2.94
CA SER A 421 -6.84 -12.39 1.97
C SER A 421 -7.31 -10.92 2.04
N GLY A 422 -6.36 -9.97 1.99
CA GLY A 422 -6.70 -8.56 1.83
C GLY A 422 -7.43 -8.29 0.50
N VAL A 423 -7.18 -9.11 -0.51
CA VAL A 423 -7.84 -9.08 -1.83
C VAL A 423 -9.30 -9.54 -1.69
N ASP A 424 -9.58 -10.60 -0.96
CA ASP A 424 -10.96 -11.06 -0.73
C ASP A 424 -11.79 -10.02 0.00
N PHE A 425 -11.19 -9.32 0.95
CA PHE A 425 -11.83 -8.20 1.62
C PHE A 425 -12.17 -7.08 0.63
N GLU A 426 -11.26 -6.72 -0.27
CA GLU A 426 -11.51 -5.74 -1.33
C GLU A 426 -12.60 -6.21 -2.30
N LYS A 427 -12.59 -7.48 -2.71
CA LYS A 427 -13.62 -8.08 -3.57
C LYS A 427 -15.00 -8.00 -2.93
N ARG A 428 -15.11 -8.27 -1.62
CA ARG A 428 -16.37 -8.15 -0.85
C ARG A 428 -16.86 -6.71 -0.80
N ILE A 429 -15.98 -5.74 -0.53
CA ILE A 429 -16.34 -4.31 -0.56
C ILE A 429 -16.78 -3.90 -1.96
N ALA A 430 -16.04 -4.29 -3.00
CA ALA A 430 -16.41 -3.99 -4.39
C ALA A 430 -17.80 -4.53 -4.74
N ARG A 431 -18.14 -5.74 -4.27
CA ARG A 431 -19.46 -6.35 -4.45
C ARG A 431 -20.55 -5.53 -3.76
N ILE A 432 -20.34 -5.08 -2.51
CA ILE A 432 -21.30 -4.22 -1.80
C ILE A 432 -21.57 -2.95 -2.59
N TYR A 433 -20.52 -2.29 -3.10
CA TYR A 433 -20.67 -1.10 -3.94
C TYR A 433 -21.41 -1.36 -5.26
N GLN A 434 -21.32 -2.57 -5.79
CA GLN A 434 -21.96 -2.94 -7.05
C GLN A 434 -23.45 -3.31 -6.87
N GLU A 435 -23.78 -4.00 -5.78
CA GLU A 435 -25.11 -4.57 -5.54
C GLU A 435 -26.03 -3.64 -4.76
N CYS A 436 -25.49 -2.88 -3.81
CA CYS A 436 -26.26 -2.01 -2.92
C CYS A 436 -26.47 -0.61 -3.51
N ARG A 437 -27.72 -0.13 -3.48
CA ARG A 437 -28.12 1.18 -4.02
C ARG A 437 -28.58 2.17 -2.98
N THR A 438 -29.07 1.69 -1.84
CA THR A 438 -29.56 2.54 -0.76
C THR A 438 -28.65 2.46 0.45
N SER A 439 -28.64 3.52 1.27
CA SER A 439 -27.86 3.54 2.52
C SER A 439 -28.23 2.38 3.45
N GLU A 440 -29.49 1.96 3.47
CA GLU A 440 -29.97 0.82 4.28
C GLU A 440 -29.39 -0.51 3.78
N GLN A 441 -29.36 -0.71 2.45
CA GLN A 441 -28.75 -1.90 1.85
C GLN A 441 -27.25 -1.95 2.13
N ILE A 442 -26.55 -0.81 1.99
CA ILE A 442 -25.13 -0.67 2.31
C ILE A 442 -24.89 -1.01 3.78
N GLU A 443 -25.69 -0.46 4.69
CA GLU A 443 -25.55 -0.71 6.12
C GLU A 443 -25.76 -2.19 6.46
N THR A 444 -26.79 -2.82 5.89
CA THR A 444 -27.08 -4.24 6.09
C THR A 444 -25.92 -5.11 5.61
N ALA A 445 -25.45 -4.88 4.37
CA ALA A 445 -24.36 -5.65 3.78
C ALA A 445 -23.03 -5.50 4.54
N PHE A 446 -22.72 -4.29 5.04
CA PHE A 446 -21.55 -4.10 5.88
C PHE A 446 -21.68 -4.73 7.26
N ASN A 447 -22.88 -4.77 7.86
CA ASN A 447 -23.12 -5.46 9.11
C ASN A 447 -22.99 -6.98 8.94
N GLU A 448 -23.46 -7.53 7.82
CA GLU A 448 -23.27 -8.93 7.47
C GLU A 448 -21.78 -9.25 7.29
N LEU A 449 -21.05 -8.45 6.51
CA LEU A 449 -19.60 -8.58 6.33
C LEU A 449 -18.88 -8.55 7.68
N GLN A 450 -19.24 -7.62 8.56
CA GLN A 450 -18.66 -7.52 9.89
C GLN A 450 -18.94 -8.78 10.74
N SER A 451 -20.18 -9.29 10.71
CA SER A 451 -20.56 -10.50 11.44
C SER A 451 -19.85 -11.75 10.93
N GLU A 452 -19.65 -11.85 9.61
CA GLU A 452 -18.86 -12.92 9.00
C GLU A 452 -17.38 -12.84 9.42
N LEU A 453 -16.78 -11.65 9.39
CA LEU A 453 -15.42 -11.45 9.86
C LEU A 453 -15.25 -11.79 11.34
N GLU A 454 -16.22 -11.42 12.18
CA GLU A 454 -16.23 -11.79 13.61
C GLU A 454 -16.38 -13.30 13.81
N GLY A 455 -17.15 -13.96 12.95
CA GLY A 455 -17.31 -15.43 12.96
C GLY A 455 -16.07 -16.19 12.47
N GLN A 456 -15.37 -15.65 11.47
CA GLN A 456 -14.12 -16.22 10.94
C GLN A 456 -12.93 -16.04 11.91
N ILE A 457 -12.99 -15.06 12.78
CA ILE A 457 -12.09 -14.89 13.95
C ILE A 457 -12.43 -15.92 15.04
N SER A 458 -13.23 -16.96 14.73
CA SER A 458 -13.56 -17.99 15.69
C SER A 458 -12.29 -18.64 16.25
N ASP A 459 -12.37 -19.01 17.53
CA ASP A 459 -11.23 -19.44 18.36
C ASP A 459 -10.36 -20.56 17.73
N THR A 460 -10.90 -21.37 16.85
CA THR A 460 -10.20 -22.50 16.24
C THR A 460 -9.19 -22.07 15.16
N MET A 461 -9.56 -21.14 14.28
CA MET A 461 -8.67 -20.59 13.27
C MET A 461 -7.58 -19.70 13.90
N LYS A 462 -7.96 -18.94 14.92
CA LYS A 462 -7.07 -18.14 15.73
C LYS A 462 -6.04 -19.00 16.46
N GLN A 463 -6.46 -20.11 17.05
CA GLN A 463 -5.58 -21.06 17.73
C GLN A 463 -4.63 -21.77 16.75
N THR A 464 -5.12 -22.21 15.60
CA THR A 464 -4.30 -22.93 14.61
C THR A 464 -3.27 -22.01 13.96
N ARG A 465 -3.67 -20.80 13.56
CA ARG A 465 -2.74 -19.78 13.03
C ARG A 465 -1.76 -19.27 14.09
N THR A 466 -2.25 -19.03 15.31
CA THR A 466 -1.41 -18.66 16.45
C THR A 466 -0.40 -19.74 16.77
N GLN A 467 -0.82 -21.01 16.81
CA GLN A 467 0.09 -22.15 17.04
C GLN A 467 1.11 -22.31 15.91
N LEU A 468 0.72 -22.11 14.65
CA LEU A 468 1.63 -22.16 13.51
C LEU A 468 2.68 -21.05 13.55
N LEU A 469 2.32 -19.86 14.03
CA LEU A 469 3.12 -18.66 13.96
C LEU A 469 3.84 -18.32 15.28
N GLU A 470 3.27 -18.63 16.44
CA GLU A 470 3.84 -18.27 17.75
C GLU A 470 4.90 -19.24 18.27
N ASN A 471 4.79 -20.54 17.99
CA ASN A 471 5.77 -21.51 18.45
C ASN A 471 7.13 -21.52 17.68
N PHE A 472 7.30 -20.61 16.73
CA PHE A 472 8.61 -20.39 16.12
C PHE A 472 9.56 -19.54 16.99
N ASP A 473 9.08 -18.95 18.09
CA ASP A 473 9.70 -17.77 18.68
C ASP A 473 10.40 -17.95 20.03
N GLU A 474 10.24 -19.08 20.71
CA GLU A 474 10.91 -19.29 22.03
C GLU A 474 12.43 -19.21 21.92
N GLU A 475 13.03 -19.80 20.87
CA GLU A 475 14.48 -19.71 20.62
C GLU A 475 14.92 -18.30 20.24
N VAL A 476 14.07 -17.53 19.55
CA VAL A 476 14.37 -16.17 19.11
C VAL A 476 14.34 -15.23 20.30
N HIS A 477 13.37 -15.38 21.19
CA HIS A 477 13.26 -14.59 22.43
C HIS A 477 14.50 -14.77 23.32
N GLU A 478 14.94 -15.99 23.49
CA GLU A 478 16.13 -16.31 24.30
C GLU A 478 17.41 -15.77 23.64
N LYS A 479 17.55 -15.89 22.32
CA LYS A 479 18.68 -15.33 21.57
C LYS A 479 18.69 -13.80 21.56
N LEU A 480 17.54 -13.14 21.47
CA LEU A 480 17.45 -11.68 21.55
C LEU A 480 17.83 -11.16 22.93
N ARG A 481 17.43 -11.86 23.99
CA ARG A 481 17.82 -11.51 25.36
C ARG A 481 19.34 -11.62 25.55
N ILE A 482 19.94 -12.72 25.10
CA ILE A 482 21.39 -12.93 25.16
C ILE A 482 22.13 -11.88 24.33
N ASN A 483 21.69 -11.63 23.10
CA ASN A 483 22.31 -10.63 22.24
C ASN A 483 22.14 -9.20 22.76
N LEU A 484 21.08 -8.89 23.49
CA LEU A 484 20.89 -7.57 24.09
C LEU A 484 21.89 -7.33 25.23
N GLU A 485 22.14 -8.33 26.08
CA GLU A 485 23.12 -8.25 27.16
C GLU A 485 24.54 -8.16 26.58
N GLU A 486 24.86 -8.95 25.56
CA GLU A 486 26.13 -8.87 24.84
C GLU A 486 26.30 -7.53 24.11
N SER A 487 25.24 -7.03 23.45
CA SER A 487 25.27 -5.75 22.73
C SER A 487 25.43 -4.58 23.69
N LYS A 488 24.78 -4.59 24.86
CA LYS A 488 24.97 -3.58 25.91
C LYS A 488 26.39 -3.60 26.45
N ALA A 489 26.95 -4.78 26.69
CA ALA A 489 28.32 -4.92 27.12
C ALA A 489 29.30 -4.45 26.02
N TYR A 490 28.99 -4.68 24.77
CA TYR A 490 29.80 -4.28 23.61
C TYR A 490 29.75 -2.76 23.40
N LEU A 491 28.56 -2.15 23.43
CA LEU A 491 28.36 -0.70 23.36
C LEU A 491 29.07 0.01 24.53
N SER A 492 28.92 -0.47 25.75
CA SER A 492 29.64 0.04 26.92
C SER A 492 31.16 -0.02 26.73
N LYS A 493 31.71 -1.06 26.06
CA LYS A 493 33.12 -1.17 25.76
C LYS A 493 33.58 -0.13 24.72
N TYR A 494 32.79 0.14 23.68
CA TYR A 494 33.08 1.19 22.68
C TYR A 494 32.94 2.58 23.25
N GLU A 495 31.94 2.85 24.06
CA GLU A 495 31.76 4.11 24.77
C GLU A 495 32.97 4.39 25.67
N ASN A 496 33.43 3.40 26.43
CA ASN A 496 34.64 3.52 27.25
C ASN A 496 35.90 3.76 26.41
N TRP A 497 36.04 3.11 25.27
CA TRP A 497 37.16 3.35 24.38
C TRP A 497 37.15 4.73 23.78
N LEU A 498 35.99 5.18 23.29
CA LEU A 498 35.79 6.53 22.75
C LEU A 498 36.10 7.57 23.84
N TRP A 499 35.59 7.35 25.05
CA TRP A 499 35.85 8.20 26.19
C TRP A 499 37.34 8.28 26.54
N ASN A 500 38.02 7.17 26.58
CA ASN A 500 39.45 7.14 26.84
C ASN A 500 40.28 7.83 25.75
N ILE A 501 39.92 7.68 24.48
CA ILE A 501 40.56 8.38 23.37
C ILE A 501 40.29 9.90 23.49
N THR A 502 39.04 10.31 23.79
CA THR A 502 38.69 11.70 23.99
C THR A 502 39.46 12.31 25.13
N ARG A 503 39.55 11.65 26.27
CA ARG A 503 40.39 12.09 27.43
C ARG A 503 41.85 12.19 27.09
N PHE A 504 42.38 11.26 26.31
CA PHE A 504 43.79 11.29 25.90
C PHE A 504 44.06 12.47 24.97
N TYR A 505 43.17 12.74 24.00
CA TYR A 505 43.37 13.81 23.02
C TYR A 505 43.12 15.21 23.60
N LEU A 506 42.09 15.36 24.46
CA LEU A 506 41.66 16.65 25.00
C LEU A 506 42.14 16.88 26.46
N GLY A 507 42.99 16.03 26.99
CA GLY A 507 43.37 16.01 28.39
C GLY A 507 43.99 17.29 28.93
N ASN A 508 44.51 18.18 28.07
CA ASN A 508 45.06 19.48 28.42
C ASN A 508 44.13 20.66 28.05
N ASP A 509 43.10 20.41 27.26
CA ASP A 509 42.26 21.43 26.63
C ASP A 509 40.79 21.34 27.07
N ALA A 510 40.45 20.40 27.97
CA ALA A 510 39.07 20.19 28.45
C ALA A 510 39.00 19.77 29.91
N ASP A 511 37.97 20.25 30.61
CA ASP A 511 37.60 19.82 31.94
C ASP A 511 36.60 18.65 31.88
N PHE A 512 37.01 17.50 32.42
CA PHE A 512 36.22 16.25 32.40
C PHE A 512 35.45 16.05 33.70
N ALA A 513 34.14 15.81 33.61
CA ALA A 513 33.32 15.46 34.78
C ALA A 513 33.71 14.07 35.30
N SER A 514 33.68 13.89 36.62
CA SER A 514 34.14 12.68 37.30
C SER A 514 33.20 11.50 37.16
N ASP A 515 31.89 11.70 36.95
CA ASP A 515 30.87 10.67 37.02
C ASP A 515 30.00 10.54 35.76
N GLU A 516 30.20 11.38 34.75
CA GLU A 516 29.47 11.34 33.46
C GLU A 516 30.45 11.40 32.31
N HIS A 517 30.11 10.72 31.18
CA HIS A 517 30.88 10.83 29.95
C HIS A 517 30.67 12.21 29.30
N SER A 518 30.98 13.29 30.08
CA SER A 518 30.82 14.69 29.68
C SER A 518 32.08 15.50 29.94
N PHE A 519 32.35 16.48 29.10
CA PHE A 519 33.48 17.41 29.23
C PHE A 519 33.10 18.79 28.72
N THR A 520 33.83 19.81 29.18
CA THR A 520 33.72 21.19 28.72
C THR A 520 35.08 21.61 28.15
N LEU A 521 35.06 22.15 26.91
CA LEU A 521 36.23 22.69 26.21
C LEU A 521 36.57 24.09 26.73
#